data_0366651f0de6092f06c7795661c6d0c4
#
_entry.id   0366651f0de6092f06c7795661c6d0c4
#
_cell.length_a   1.000
_cell.length_b   1.000
_cell.length_c   1.000
_cell.angle_alpha   90.00
_cell.angle_beta   90.00
_cell.angle_gamma   90.00
#
_symmetry.space_group_name_H-M   'P 1'
#
loop_
_entity.id
_entity.type
_entity.pdbx_description
1 polymer ?
#
loop_
_entity_poly.entity_id
_entity_poly.type
_entity_poly.pdbx_seq_one_letter_code
_entity_poly.pdbx_strand_id
1 'polypeptide(L)'
;DRNIYYQALNNIAKGRRLNYSIQRTASLNMLGIAYEKKGEIEAAIQVYEENIAMRSNGRHSYDRLKIIYRRQKDRENEIRVLRTAISVFGEGSEYNERLLKLLSKPNKPA
;
A
#
# COMPACT_ATOMS: atom_id res chain seq x y z
N ASP A 1 -8.66 13.51 5.20
CA ASP A 1 -9.76 14.10 5.93
C ASP A 1 -10.51 13.02 6.72
N ARG A 2 -10.70 13.27 8.03
CA ARG A 2 -11.34 12.29 8.92
C ARG A 2 -12.79 11.98 8.48
N ASN A 3 -13.50 12.95 7.91
CA ASN A 3 -14.86 12.71 7.44
C ASN A 3 -14.91 11.66 6.34
N ILE A 4 -13.98 11.70 5.43
CA ILE A 4 -13.90 10.68 4.37
C ILE A 4 -13.60 9.31 4.97
N TYR A 5 -12.70 9.25 5.96
CA TYR A 5 -12.37 8.02 6.64
C TYR A 5 -13.57 7.40 7.35
N TYR A 6 -14.30 8.22 8.13
CA TYR A 6 -15.48 7.73 8.84
C TYR A 6 -16.62 7.37 7.90
N GLN A 7 -16.78 8.08 6.79
CA GLN A 7 -17.75 7.70 5.77
C GLN A 7 -17.41 6.35 5.15
N ALA A 8 -16.13 6.12 4.87
CA ALA A 8 -15.66 4.84 4.36
C ALA A 8 -15.93 3.71 5.34
N LEU A 9 -15.64 3.93 6.63
CA LEU A 9 -15.91 2.94 7.67
C LEU A 9 -17.42 2.68 7.82
N ASN A 10 -18.26 3.72 7.76
CA ASN A 10 -19.70 3.56 7.82
C ASN A 10 -20.23 2.75 6.65
N ASN A 11 -19.73 3.02 5.45
CA ASN A 11 -20.13 2.27 4.26
C ASN A 11 -19.72 0.80 4.39
N ILE A 12 -18.55 0.53 4.95
CA ILE A 12 -18.10 -0.81 5.25
C ILE A 12 -19.02 -1.47 6.29
N ALA A 13 -19.35 -0.76 7.36
CA ALA A 13 -20.18 -1.28 8.46
C ALA A 13 -21.61 -1.58 8.03
N LYS A 14 -22.14 -0.86 7.06
CA LYS A 14 -23.45 -1.17 6.48
C LYS A 14 -23.45 -2.46 5.67
N GLY A 15 -22.32 -3.11 5.60
CA GLY A 15 -22.16 -4.52 5.40
C GLY A 15 -22.84 -5.15 4.20
N ARG A 16 -22.25 -5.04 3.04
CA ARG A 16 -22.52 -5.99 1.98
C ARG A 16 -21.37 -6.96 1.97
N ARG A 17 -21.55 -8.09 2.61
CA ARG A 17 -20.49 -9.09 2.78
C ARG A 17 -19.76 -9.43 1.49
N LEU A 18 -20.49 -9.50 0.35
CA LEU A 18 -19.92 -9.87 -0.94
C LEU A 18 -18.88 -8.90 -1.47
N ASN A 19 -19.00 -7.61 -1.07
CA ASN A 19 -18.13 -6.55 -1.57
C ASN A 19 -17.31 -5.88 -0.47
N TYR A 20 -17.33 -6.44 0.73
CA TYR A 20 -16.68 -5.81 1.88
C TYR A 20 -15.21 -5.52 1.64
N SER A 21 -14.45 -6.51 1.21
CA SER A 21 -13.00 -6.34 0.98
C SER A 21 -12.72 -5.40 -0.19
N ILE A 22 -13.53 -5.46 -1.24
CA ILE A 22 -13.39 -4.58 -2.40
C ILE A 22 -13.66 -3.15 -2.02
N GLN A 23 -14.77 -2.90 -1.30
CA GLN A 23 -15.15 -1.57 -0.86
C GLN A 23 -14.13 -0.98 0.13
N ARG A 24 -13.63 -1.80 1.05
CA ARG A 24 -12.61 -1.38 1.99
C ARG A 24 -11.33 -0.99 1.27
N THR A 25 -10.88 -1.81 0.34
CA THR A 25 -9.68 -1.53 -0.45
C THR A 25 -9.84 -0.22 -1.22
N ALA A 26 -10.97 -0.04 -1.90
CA ALA A 26 -11.23 1.17 -2.67
C ALA A 26 -11.26 2.41 -1.78
N SER A 27 -11.92 2.33 -0.62
CA SER A 27 -12.03 3.45 0.30
C SER A 27 -10.68 3.86 0.87
N LEU A 28 -9.85 2.90 1.26
CA LEU A 28 -8.51 3.18 1.77
C LEU A 28 -7.61 3.74 0.69
N ASN A 29 -7.72 3.26 -0.55
CA ASN A 29 -6.98 3.82 -1.68
C ASN A 29 -7.37 5.29 -1.91
N MET A 30 -8.65 5.59 -1.88
CA MET A 30 -9.13 6.98 -2.05
C MET A 30 -8.60 7.90 -0.95
N LEU A 31 -8.60 7.42 0.29
CA LEU A 31 -8.01 8.17 1.41
C LEU A 31 -6.53 8.41 1.19
N GLY A 32 -5.80 7.38 0.79
CA GLY A 32 -4.36 7.50 0.54
C GLY A 32 -4.07 8.55 -0.53
N ILE A 33 -4.84 8.52 -1.62
CA ILE A 33 -4.71 9.52 -2.69
C ILE A 33 -4.95 10.93 -2.16
N ALA A 34 -6.02 11.11 -1.37
CA ALA A 34 -6.37 12.41 -0.81
C ALA A 34 -5.27 12.92 0.13
N TYR A 35 -4.73 12.05 0.98
CA TYR A 35 -3.62 12.42 1.87
C TYR A 35 -2.36 12.79 1.08
N GLU A 36 -2.01 12.02 0.04
CA GLU A 36 -0.85 12.34 -0.80
C GLU A 36 -1.01 13.72 -1.46
N LYS A 37 -2.20 14.03 -1.96
CA LYS A 37 -2.46 15.34 -2.57
C LYS A 37 -2.28 16.50 -1.61
N LYS A 38 -2.54 16.27 -0.34
CA LYS A 38 -2.34 17.28 0.71
C LYS A 38 -0.90 17.31 1.24
N GLY A 39 -0.05 16.41 0.77
CA GLY A 39 1.30 16.27 1.30
C GLY A 39 1.37 15.57 2.65
N GLU A 40 0.27 14.97 3.10
CA GLU A 40 0.22 14.22 4.35
C GLU A 40 0.68 12.78 4.12
N ILE A 41 1.97 12.61 3.93
CA ILE A 41 2.55 11.35 3.47
C ILE A 41 2.42 10.25 4.53
N GLU A 42 2.64 10.57 5.80
CA GLU A 42 2.53 9.57 6.88
C GLU A 42 1.12 9.03 7.01
N ALA A 43 0.10 9.89 6.85
CA ALA A 43 -1.28 9.45 6.86
C ALA A 43 -1.58 8.55 5.65
N ALA A 44 -1.05 8.89 4.49
CA ALA A 44 -1.20 8.06 3.29
C ALA A 44 -0.57 6.68 3.49
N ILE A 45 0.63 6.64 4.04
CA ILE A 45 1.32 5.38 4.36
C ILE A 45 0.43 4.52 5.25
N GLN A 46 -0.15 5.10 6.29
CA GLN A 46 -0.95 4.35 7.24
C GLN A 46 -2.14 3.65 6.58
N VAL A 47 -2.88 4.34 5.72
CA VAL A 47 -4.04 3.73 5.07
C VAL A 47 -3.65 2.73 3.99
N TYR A 48 -2.56 2.97 3.27
CA TYR A 48 -2.05 1.98 2.31
C TYR A 48 -1.52 0.73 3.03
N GLU A 49 -0.87 0.90 4.18
CA GLU A 49 -0.40 -0.25 4.96
C GLU A 49 -1.57 -1.09 5.47
N GLU A 50 -2.70 -0.48 5.83
CA GLU A 50 -3.89 -1.23 6.20
C GLU A 50 -4.37 -2.13 5.05
N ASN A 51 -4.33 -1.61 3.83
CA ASN A 51 -4.70 -2.40 2.66
C ASN A 51 -3.78 -3.59 2.44
N ILE A 52 -2.47 -3.38 2.51
CA ILE A 52 -1.55 -4.48 2.24
C ILE A 52 -1.49 -5.49 3.39
N ALA A 53 -1.81 -5.07 4.61
CA ALA A 53 -1.92 -5.99 5.74
C ALA A 53 -3.02 -7.03 5.52
N MET A 54 -4.07 -6.65 4.80
CA MET A 54 -5.15 -7.56 4.42
C MET A 54 -4.87 -8.30 3.11
N ARG A 55 -3.71 -8.09 2.52
CA ARG A 55 -3.32 -8.65 1.22
C ARG A 55 -4.36 -8.39 0.15
N SER A 56 -4.78 -7.13 0.04
CA SER A 56 -5.76 -6.72 -0.96
C SER A 56 -5.29 -7.11 -2.38
N ASN A 57 -6.24 -7.37 -3.25
CA ASN A 57 -5.95 -7.79 -4.63
C ASN A 57 -5.65 -6.61 -5.57
N GLY A 58 -5.91 -5.38 -5.15
CA GLY A 58 -5.63 -4.20 -5.95
C GLY A 58 -4.17 -3.80 -5.81
N ARG A 59 -3.56 -3.37 -6.91
CA ARG A 59 -2.14 -3.02 -6.94
C ARG A 59 -1.81 -1.65 -6.36
N HIS A 60 -2.81 -0.78 -6.27
CA HIS A 60 -2.57 0.65 -5.98
C HIS A 60 -1.76 0.89 -4.70
N SER A 61 -2.17 0.27 -3.59
CA SER A 61 -1.49 0.47 -2.30
C SER A 61 -0.05 -0.03 -2.32
N TYR A 62 0.19 -1.19 -2.93
CA TYR A 62 1.55 -1.71 -3.07
C TYR A 62 2.42 -0.78 -3.91
N ASP A 63 1.89 -0.32 -5.03
CA ASP A 63 2.64 0.57 -5.94
C ASP A 63 2.95 1.90 -5.27
N ARG A 64 2.00 2.49 -4.57
CA ARG A 64 2.25 3.76 -3.90
C ARG A 64 3.25 3.62 -2.77
N LEU A 65 3.11 2.58 -1.95
CA LEU A 65 4.05 2.35 -0.84
C LEU A 65 5.47 2.11 -1.33
N LYS A 66 5.66 1.29 -2.37
CA LYS A 66 7.02 1.07 -2.88
C LYS A 66 7.66 2.37 -3.38
N ILE A 67 6.87 3.25 -4.02
CA ILE A 67 7.36 4.54 -4.49
C ILE A 67 7.67 5.46 -3.31
N ILE A 68 6.77 5.55 -2.35
CA ILE A 68 6.95 6.42 -1.18
C ILE A 68 8.19 5.99 -0.39
N TYR A 69 8.31 4.71 -0.07
CA TYR A 69 9.46 4.21 0.68
C TYR A 69 10.76 4.38 -0.09
N ARG A 70 10.75 4.21 -1.42
CA ARG A 70 11.93 4.48 -2.23
C ARG A 70 12.36 5.94 -2.13
N ARG A 71 11.40 6.87 -2.20
CA ARG A 71 11.69 8.31 -2.06
C ARG A 71 12.25 8.65 -0.68
N GLN A 72 11.77 7.97 0.34
CA GLN A 72 12.25 8.13 1.72
C GLN A 72 13.57 7.40 1.96
N LYS A 73 14.07 6.66 0.99
CA LYS A 73 15.24 5.79 1.10
C LYS A 73 15.10 4.76 2.22
N ASP A 74 13.88 4.33 2.44
CA ASP A 74 13.53 3.30 3.43
C ASP A 74 13.56 1.93 2.75
N ARG A 75 14.75 1.41 2.58
CA ARG A 75 14.99 0.16 1.87
C ARG A 75 14.29 -1.03 2.54
N GLU A 76 14.32 -1.08 3.85
CA GLU A 76 13.74 -2.18 4.62
C GLU A 76 12.23 -2.28 4.38
N ASN A 77 11.51 -1.17 4.46
CA ASN A 77 10.07 -1.17 4.21
C ASN A 77 9.74 -1.37 2.73
N GLU A 78 10.57 -0.85 1.83
CA GLU A 78 10.38 -1.12 0.40
C GLU A 78 10.47 -2.62 0.12
N ILE A 79 11.47 -3.29 0.67
CA ILE A 79 11.65 -4.76 0.52
C ILE A 79 10.43 -5.49 1.09
N ARG A 80 9.99 -5.12 2.27
CA ARG A 80 8.83 -5.75 2.92
C ARG A 80 7.57 -5.64 2.06
N VAL A 81 7.29 -4.45 1.53
CA VAL A 81 6.13 -4.23 0.66
C VAL A 81 6.23 -5.07 -0.60
N LEU A 82 7.41 -5.12 -1.22
CA LEU A 82 7.61 -5.92 -2.43
C LEU A 82 7.39 -7.42 -2.14
N ARG A 83 7.88 -7.92 -1.02
CA ARG A 83 7.65 -9.33 -0.64
C ARG A 83 6.16 -9.62 -0.42
N THR A 84 5.45 -8.70 0.21
CA THR A 84 4.01 -8.83 0.40
C THR A 84 3.28 -8.84 -0.95
N ALA A 85 3.65 -7.92 -1.85
CA ALA A 85 3.06 -7.88 -3.19
C ALA A 85 3.32 -9.17 -3.97
N ILE A 86 4.52 -9.72 -3.89
CA ILE A 86 4.85 -10.98 -4.55
C ILE A 86 3.99 -12.12 -4.00
N SER A 87 3.73 -12.14 -2.70
CA SER A 87 2.88 -13.17 -2.10
C SER A 87 1.44 -13.13 -2.64
N VAL A 88 0.99 -11.96 -3.11
CA VAL A 88 -0.35 -11.78 -3.68
C VAL A 88 -0.36 -11.98 -5.19
N PHE A 89 0.61 -11.41 -5.90
CA PHE A 89 0.61 -11.34 -7.37
C PHE A 89 1.54 -12.32 -8.05
N GLY A 90 2.42 -12.96 -7.30
CA GLY A 90 3.30 -14.03 -7.79
C GLY A 90 4.68 -13.56 -8.17
N GLU A 91 5.58 -14.55 -8.32
CA GLU A 91 7.00 -14.32 -8.61
C GLU A 91 7.23 -13.81 -10.04
N GLY A 92 6.32 -14.04 -10.96
CA GLY A 92 6.41 -13.50 -12.31
C GLY A 92 6.03 -12.05 -12.42
N SER A 93 5.67 -11.39 -11.31
CA SER A 93 5.26 -10.00 -11.33
C SER A 93 6.45 -9.03 -11.39
N GLU A 94 6.18 -7.80 -11.78
CA GLU A 94 7.18 -6.73 -11.79
C GLU A 94 7.79 -6.45 -10.42
N TYR A 95 7.08 -6.80 -9.35
CA TYR A 95 7.58 -6.62 -7.98
C TYR A 95 8.81 -7.47 -7.72
N ASN A 96 8.85 -8.67 -8.29
CA ASN A 96 9.99 -9.56 -8.14
C ASN A 96 11.24 -8.98 -8.80
N GLU A 97 11.12 -8.40 -9.99
CA GLU A 97 12.24 -7.76 -10.66
C GLU A 97 12.83 -6.65 -9.81
N ARG A 98 11.98 -5.80 -9.23
CA ARG A 98 12.44 -4.72 -8.36
C ARG A 98 13.10 -5.26 -7.10
N LEU A 99 12.53 -6.29 -6.49
CA LEU A 99 13.12 -6.91 -5.31
C LEU A 99 14.52 -7.44 -5.60
N LEU A 100 14.68 -8.15 -6.70
CA LEU A 100 15.98 -8.69 -7.09
C LEU A 100 17.02 -7.58 -7.28
N LYS A 101 16.63 -6.48 -7.91
CA LYS A 101 17.52 -5.31 -8.05
C LYS A 101 17.94 -4.74 -6.71
N LEU A 102 17.02 -4.61 -5.78
CA LEU A 102 17.33 -4.12 -4.44
C LEU A 102 18.27 -5.05 -3.69
N LEU A 103 18.01 -6.35 -3.76
CA LEU A 103 18.80 -7.34 -3.05
C LEU A 103 20.22 -7.50 -3.63
N SER A 104 20.40 -7.18 -4.92
CA SER A 104 21.70 -7.24 -5.57
C SER A 104 22.59 -6.06 -5.24
N LYS A 105 22.05 -4.98 -4.69
CA LYS A 105 22.83 -3.80 -4.32
C LYS A 105 23.23 -3.89 -2.85
N PRO A 106 24.51 -3.77 -2.51
CA PRO A 106 24.90 -3.74 -1.11
C PRO A 106 24.34 -2.48 -0.45
N ASN A 107 24.04 -2.57 0.85
CA ASN A 107 23.71 -1.39 1.64
C ASN A 107 24.94 -0.48 1.64
N LYS A 108 24.73 0.77 1.23
CA LYS A 108 25.80 1.74 1.32
C LYS A 108 26.08 2.02 2.79
N PRO A 109 27.34 2.00 3.22
CA PRO A 109 27.65 2.45 4.57
C PRO A 109 27.21 3.89 4.75
N ALA A 110 26.72 4.20 5.93
CA ALA A 110 26.20 5.51 6.26
C ALA A 110 27.27 6.59 6.07
#